data_8d1c9664751b8ae81430a3ecc9f22d8e
#
_entry.id   8d1c9664751b8ae81430a3ecc9f22d8e
#
_cell.length_a   1.000
_cell.length_b   1.000
_cell.length_c   1.000
_cell.angle_alpha   90.00
_cell.angle_beta   90.00
_cell.angle_gamma   90.00
#
_symmetry.space_group_name_H-M   'P 1'
#
loop_
_entity.id
_entity.type
_entity.pdbx_description
1 polymer ?
#
loop_
_entity_poly.entity_id
_entity_poly.type
_entity_poly.pdbx_seq_one_letter_code
_entity_poly.pdbx_strand_id
1 'polypeptide(L)'
;MARPVTLFTGQWADLTLEDLAKKVSEWGFDGLELACWGDHFEVDRALSEPDYTQSRWEILNRYGLKCYAISTHLVGQAVCDNIDSRHKGILPPDVWGDGDPEGVRQRAAQKVMDTARAAAKFGVTQVNGFTGSSVWHMIYSFPPNDFAEIERGYADFAERWNPIIDVFDQEGVKFGLEVHPTEMAYDFVTTRKTLDAIGNRHGFGINFDPSHLAHQFLDSEAFIEEFGERIYHMHVKDSKRFLNGRRSILGSHIGFGDARRGWDFVSPGHGDVDFESVFRALTRVGYQGPLSIEWEDSGMDREWGARDALAFVRRTDFAPSSVAFDAAFQKE
;
A
#
# COMPACT_ATOMS: atom_id res chain seq x y z
N MET A 1 23.75 0.07 1.99
CA MET A 1 23.20 0.52 3.30
C MET A 1 21.88 -0.20 3.47
N ALA A 2 21.48 -0.55 4.69
CA ALA A 2 20.14 -1.06 4.95
C ALA A 2 19.09 -0.01 4.53
N ARG A 3 17.94 -0.46 4.07
CA ARG A 3 16.83 0.42 3.66
C ARG A 3 16.25 1.14 4.89
N PRO A 4 15.71 2.36 4.74
CA PRO A 4 14.96 2.99 5.82
C PRO A 4 13.76 2.14 6.21
N VAL A 5 13.45 2.05 7.51
CA VAL A 5 12.26 1.36 8.01
C VAL A 5 11.29 2.40 8.54
N THR A 6 10.10 2.45 7.93
CA THR A 6 9.04 3.40 8.29
C THR A 6 7.83 2.68 8.86
N LEU A 7 6.97 3.40 9.56
CA LEU A 7 5.66 2.92 9.99
C LEU A 7 4.58 3.58 9.14
N PHE A 8 3.70 2.81 8.54
CA PHE A 8 2.47 3.32 7.94
C PHE A 8 1.48 3.71 9.04
N THR A 9 0.96 4.92 8.96
CA THR A 9 0.16 5.49 10.06
C THR A 9 -1.33 5.19 9.98
N GLY A 10 -1.77 4.43 8.96
CA GLY A 10 -3.18 4.15 8.70
C GLY A 10 -3.92 3.50 9.85
N GLN A 11 -3.28 2.57 10.55
CA GLN A 11 -3.83 1.84 11.71
C GLN A 11 -3.69 2.59 13.03
N TRP A 12 -3.16 3.82 12.99
CA TRP A 12 -2.87 4.66 14.16
C TRP A 12 -3.64 5.98 14.15
N ALA A 13 -4.69 6.09 13.32
CA ALA A 13 -5.47 7.31 13.12
C ALA A 13 -6.27 7.76 14.35
N ASP A 14 -6.28 6.98 15.42
CA ASP A 14 -6.78 7.34 16.75
C ASP A 14 -5.81 8.23 17.55
N LEU A 15 -4.55 8.35 17.11
CA LEU A 15 -3.54 9.22 17.69
C LEU A 15 -3.36 10.47 16.83
N THR A 16 -2.92 11.57 17.47
CA THR A 16 -2.41 12.73 16.72
C THR A 16 -1.09 12.38 16.03
N LEU A 17 -0.73 13.11 14.98
CA LEU A 17 0.59 12.92 14.34
C LEU A 17 1.73 13.11 15.36
N GLU A 18 1.61 14.10 16.26
CA GLU A 18 2.67 14.39 17.23
C GLU A 18 2.83 13.26 18.25
N ASP A 19 1.73 12.73 18.80
CA ASP A 19 1.77 11.62 19.75
C ASP A 19 2.36 10.36 19.12
N LEU A 20 1.98 10.07 17.87
CA LEU A 20 2.51 8.93 17.13
C LEU A 20 3.99 9.13 16.79
N ALA A 21 4.38 10.30 16.29
CA ALA A 21 5.77 10.60 15.93
C ALA A 21 6.71 10.45 17.13
N LYS A 22 6.29 10.90 18.31
CA LYS A 22 7.04 10.69 19.54
C LYS A 22 7.30 9.20 19.83
N LYS A 23 6.22 8.39 19.80
CA LYS A 23 6.32 6.93 20.04
C LYS A 23 7.23 6.24 19.01
N VAL A 24 7.03 6.52 17.74
CA VAL A 24 7.75 5.90 16.63
C VAL A 24 9.24 6.24 16.68
N SER A 25 9.59 7.49 17.06
CA SER A 25 10.97 7.89 17.30
C SER A 25 11.59 7.12 18.48
N GLU A 26 10.87 7.00 19.61
CA GLU A 26 11.31 6.24 20.77
C GLU A 26 11.50 4.75 20.45
N TRP A 27 10.72 4.19 19.54
CA TRP A 27 10.86 2.80 19.09
C TRP A 27 12.04 2.60 18.13
N GLY A 28 12.54 3.69 17.52
CA GLY A 28 13.72 3.66 16.66
C GLY A 28 13.44 3.47 15.15
N PHE A 29 12.26 3.84 14.68
CA PHE A 29 11.97 3.92 13.24
C PHE A 29 12.71 5.09 12.59
N ASP A 30 12.95 4.99 11.28
CA ASP A 30 13.60 6.05 10.48
C ASP A 30 12.59 7.09 9.99
N GLY A 31 11.29 6.77 9.99
CA GLY A 31 10.27 7.68 9.48
C GLY A 31 8.86 7.14 9.53
N LEU A 32 7.97 7.88 8.87
CA LEU A 32 6.55 7.55 8.72
C LEU A 32 6.14 7.57 7.24
N GLU A 33 5.17 6.74 6.90
CA GLU A 33 4.30 6.89 5.75
C GLU A 33 2.97 7.45 6.25
N LEU A 34 2.58 8.66 5.81
CA LEU A 34 1.44 9.36 6.39
C LEU A 34 0.13 9.00 5.68
N ALA A 35 -0.83 8.51 6.44
CA ALA A 35 -2.19 8.32 5.96
C ALA A 35 -2.88 9.67 5.71
N CYS A 36 -3.60 9.77 4.58
CA CYS A 36 -4.42 10.95 4.25
C CYS A 36 -5.78 10.92 4.97
N TRP A 37 -5.79 10.45 6.22
CA TRP A 37 -6.94 10.46 7.13
C TRP A 37 -6.48 10.57 8.59
N GLY A 38 -7.41 10.89 9.48
CA GLY A 38 -7.08 11.27 10.85
C GLY A 38 -6.37 12.62 10.91
N ASP A 39 -5.57 12.85 11.95
CA ASP A 39 -4.74 14.06 12.08
C ASP A 39 -3.40 13.96 11.31
N HIS A 40 -3.15 12.89 10.54
CA HIS A 40 -1.81 12.62 10.02
C HIS A 40 -1.47 13.51 8.83
N PHE A 41 -2.29 13.49 7.77
CA PHE A 41 -2.11 14.37 6.61
C PHE A 41 -3.45 14.72 5.97
N GLU A 42 -3.83 15.98 6.03
CA GLU A 42 -5.08 16.48 5.45
C GLU A 42 -4.83 17.17 4.11
N VAL A 43 -5.26 16.52 3.02
CA VAL A 43 -5.01 16.97 1.64
C VAL A 43 -5.51 18.38 1.39
N ASP A 44 -6.74 18.71 1.81
CA ASP A 44 -7.34 20.02 1.58
C ASP A 44 -6.59 21.13 2.32
N ARG A 45 -6.17 20.88 3.55
CA ARG A 45 -5.37 21.82 4.32
C ARG A 45 -3.97 21.99 3.70
N ALA A 46 -3.37 20.90 3.22
CA ALA A 46 -2.09 20.97 2.54
C ALA A 46 -2.14 21.89 1.31
N LEU A 47 -3.27 21.92 0.58
CA LEU A 47 -3.45 22.77 -0.58
C LEU A 47 -3.83 24.20 -0.24
N SER A 48 -4.70 24.40 0.76
CA SER A 48 -5.30 25.70 1.06
C SER A 48 -4.57 26.51 2.12
N GLU A 49 -3.91 25.85 3.10
CA GLU A 49 -3.21 26.53 4.19
C GLU A 49 -1.72 26.67 3.87
N PRO A 50 -1.15 27.89 3.90
CA PRO A 50 0.25 28.11 3.53
C PRO A 50 1.25 27.34 4.39
N ASP A 51 1.01 27.24 5.71
CA ASP A 51 1.96 26.71 6.68
C ASP A 51 1.70 25.26 7.08
N TYR A 52 0.64 24.62 6.53
CA TYR A 52 0.25 23.29 6.95
C TYR A 52 1.35 22.25 6.69
N THR A 53 1.89 22.17 5.49
CA THR A 53 2.95 21.22 5.13
C THR A 53 4.21 21.44 5.96
N GLN A 54 4.56 22.70 6.21
CA GLN A 54 5.68 23.04 7.10
C GLN A 54 5.41 22.54 8.52
N SER A 55 4.21 22.74 9.06
CA SER A 55 3.86 22.27 10.42
C SER A 55 4.00 20.74 10.57
N ARG A 56 3.67 19.97 9.52
CA ARG A 56 3.88 18.50 9.53
C ARG A 56 5.37 18.16 9.57
N TRP A 57 6.20 18.84 8.75
CA TRP A 57 7.64 18.66 8.79
C TRP A 57 8.27 19.10 10.12
N GLU A 58 7.76 20.14 10.77
CA GLU A 58 8.24 20.57 12.09
C GLU A 58 8.02 19.49 13.14
N ILE A 59 6.85 18.81 13.13
CA ILE A 59 6.60 17.65 13.99
C ILE A 59 7.60 16.52 13.66
N LEU A 60 7.70 16.10 12.41
CA LEU A 60 8.60 15.01 12.02
C LEU A 60 10.06 15.30 12.38
N ASN A 61 10.54 16.50 12.07
CA ASN A 61 11.92 16.92 12.34
C ASN A 61 12.23 17.00 13.84
N ARG A 62 11.26 17.41 14.68
CA ARG A 62 11.40 17.43 16.14
C ARG A 62 11.75 16.06 16.68
N TYR A 63 11.23 15.01 16.09
CA TYR A 63 11.47 13.63 16.48
C TYR A 63 12.47 12.89 15.59
N GLY A 64 13.16 13.59 14.70
CA GLY A 64 14.19 13.01 13.81
C GLY A 64 13.66 12.04 12.74
N LEU A 65 12.36 12.12 12.42
CA LEU A 65 11.70 11.24 11.48
C LEU A 65 11.69 11.83 10.05
N LYS A 66 11.64 10.94 9.05
CA LYS A 66 11.44 11.26 7.64
C LYS A 66 10.05 10.83 7.17
N CYS A 67 9.59 11.42 6.07
CA CYS A 67 8.42 10.95 5.33
C CYS A 67 8.83 10.66 3.88
N TYR A 68 8.55 9.44 3.44
CA TYR A 68 8.92 8.99 2.09
C TYR A 68 7.70 8.82 1.19
N ALA A 69 6.53 8.63 1.76
CA ALA A 69 5.26 8.45 1.06
C ALA A 69 4.09 9.00 1.88
N ILE A 70 3.01 9.38 1.20
CA ILE A 70 1.68 9.55 1.79
C ILE A 70 0.71 8.57 1.15
N SER A 71 -0.43 8.29 1.81
CA SER A 71 -1.30 7.19 1.41
C SER A 71 -2.77 7.56 1.37
N THR A 72 -3.42 7.29 0.24
CA THR A 72 -4.82 7.65 -0.06
C THR A 72 -5.73 6.44 -0.31
N HIS A 73 -5.46 5.30 0.32
CA HIS A 73 -6.16 4.03 0.10
C HIS A 73 -7.68 4.17 0.16
N LEU A 74 -8.21 4.80 1.22
CA LEU A 74 -9.65 4.89 1.45
C LEU A 74 -10.39 5.64 0.33
N VAL A 75 -9.82 6.73 -0.14
CA VAL A 75 -10.40 7.53 -1.23
C VAL A 75 -10.17 6.85 -2.59
N GLY A 76 -8.97 6.32 -2.81
CA GLY A 76 -8.62 5.63 -4.05
C GLY A 76 -9.55 4.47 -4.36
N GLN A 77 -9.96 3.70 -3.32
CA GLN A 77 -10.93 2.61 -3.45
C GLN A 77 -12.21 3.03 -4.19
N ALA A 78 -12.70 4.23 -3.94
CA ALA A 78 -13.96 4.68 -4.51
C ALA A 78 -13.87 5.13 -5.98
N VAL A 79 -12.68 5.21 -6.58
CA VAL A 79 -12.54 5.68 -7.97
C VAL A 79 -13.18 4.72 -8.97
N CYS A 80 -12.97 3.41 -8.81
CA CYS A 80 -13.52 2.41 -9.72
C CYS A 80 -14.54 1.46 -9.08
N ASP A 81 -14.71 1.47 -7.75
CA ASP A 81 -15.65 0.55 -7.09
C ASP A 81 -17.11 0.76 -7.50
N ASN A 82 -17.86 -0.31 -7.39
CA ASN A 82 -19.33 -0.23 -7.36
C ASN A 82 -19.74 0.31 -5.99
N ILE A 83 -20.03 1.61 -5.92
CA ILE A 83 -20.28 2.35 -4.68
C ILE A 83 -21.51 1.79 -3.95
N ASP A 84 -21.32 1.47 -2.67
CA ASP A 84 -22.39 1.00 -1.76
C ASP A 84 -22.23 1.61 -0.35
N SER A 85 -23.05 1.15 0.59
CA SER A 85 -23.08 1.66 1.97
C SER A 85 -21.75 1.51 2.73
N ARG A 86 -20.88 0.59 2.36
CA ARG A 86 -19.57 0.38 3.01
C ARG A 86 -18.65 1.59 2.80
N HIS A 87 -18.73 2.21 1.62
CA HIS A 87 -17.91 3.37 1.26
C HIS A 87 -18.21 4.59 2.14
N LYS A 88 -19.47 4.75 2.60
CA LYS A 88 -19.83 5.85 3.50
C LYS A 88 -19.02 5.87 4.80
N GLY A 89 -18.58 4.71 5.26
CA GLY A 89 -17.82 4.57 6.51
C GLY A 89 -16.33 4.91 6.38
N ILE A 90 -15.81 4.93 5.17
CA ILE A 90 -14.38 5.14 4.91
C ILE A 90 -14.08 6.44 4.17
N LEU A 91 -15.06 7.05 3.51
CA LEU A 91 -14.87 8.26 2.73
C LEU A 91 -15.11 9.52 3.57
N PRO A 92 -14.31 10.59 3.34
CA PRO A 92 -14.62 11.90 3.90
C PRO A 92 -15.97 12.41 3.41
N PRO A 93 -16.66 13.26 4.21
CA PRO A 93 -18.01 13.73 3.89
C PRO A 93 -18.11 14.47 2.55
N ASP A 94 -17.09 15.21 2.15
CA ASP A 94 -17.02 15.94 0.88
C ASP A 94 -16.89 15.01 -0.33
N VAL A 95 -16.24 13.85 -0.18
CA VAL A 95 -16.15 12.82 -1.22
C VAL A 95 -17.45 12.03 -1.28
N TRP A 96 -18.01 11.62 -0.15
CA TRP A 96 -19.28 10.91 -0.12
C TRP A 96 -20.43 11.77 -0.67
N GLY A 97 -20.52 13.04 -0.24
CA GLY A 97 -21.56 13.97 -0.67
C GLY A 97 -22.98 13.44 -0.45
N ASP A 98 -23.75 13.38 -1.52
CA ASP A 98 -25.13 12.86 -1.53
C ASP A 98 -25.21 11.31 -1.67
N GLY A 99 -24.07 10.65 -1.90
CA GLY A 99 -23.99 9.21 -2.09
C GLY A 99 -24.38 8.72 -3.49
N ASP A 100 -24.59 9.65 -4.45
CA ASP A 100 -24.74 9.24 -5.85
C ASP A 100 -23.48 8.51 -6.33
N PRO A 101 -23.58 7.27 -6.81
CA PRO A 101 -22.39 6.45 -7.10
C PRO A 101 -21.40 7.10 -8.05
N GLU A 102 -21.87 7.70 -9.14
CA GLU A 102 -20.97 8.32 -10.11
C GLU A 102 -20.40 9.64 -9.55
N GLY A 103 -21.19 10.43 -8.83
CA GLY A 103 -20.72 11.61 -8.14
C GLY A 103 -19.64 11.29 -7.09
N VAL A 104 -19.79 10.19 -6.35
CA VAL A 104 -18.75 9.72 -5.41
C VAL A 104 -17.45 9.37 -6.14
N ARG A 105 -17.51 8.62 -7.24
CA ARG A 105 -16.33 8.24 -8.04
C ARG A 105 -15.60 9.47 -8.58
N GLN A 106 -16.33 10.46 -9.11
CA GLN A 106 -15.75 11.69 -9.64
C GLN A 106 -15.07 12.51 -8.55
N ARG A 107 -15.71 12.66 -7.38
CA ARG A 107 -15.12 13.36 -6.24
C ARG A 107 -13.91 12.62 -5.67
N ALA A 108 -13.95 11.29 -5.65
CA ALA A 108 -12.81 10.47 -5.27
C ALA A 108 -11.63 10.65 -6.24
N ALA A 109 -11.86 10.60 -7.55
CA ALA A 109 -10.83 10.85 -8.56
C ALA A 109 -10.20 12.24 -8.40
N GLN A 110 -11.03 13.27 -8.18
CA GLN A 110 -10.53 14.64 -7.91
C GLN A 110 -9.68 14.69 -6.64
N LYS A 111 -10.10 14.03 -5.57
CA LYS A 111 -9.33 13.99 -4.31
C LYS A 111 -8.00 13.25 -4.46
N VAL A 112 -7.93 12.20 -5.27
CA VAL A 112 -6.65 11.51 -5.60
C VAL A 112 -5.73 12.44 -6.40
N MET A 113 -6.25 13.20 -7.37
CA MET A 113 -5.47 14.22 -8.08
C MET A 113 -4.97 15.32 -7.12
N ASP A 114 -5.80 15.75 -6.19
CA ASP A 114 -5.41 16.73 -5.17
C ASP A 114 -4.37 16.17 -4.19
N THR A 115 -4.41 14.86 -3.94
CA THR A 115 -3.36 14.18 -3.15
C THR A 115 -2.01 14.24 -3.84
N ALA A 116 -1.94 14.10 -5.18
CA ALA A 116 -0.70 14.28 -5.92
C ALA A 116 -0.12 15.70 -5.77
N ARG A 117 -0.96 16.72 -5.92
CA ARG A 117 -0.57 18.13 -5.71
C ARG A 117 -0.11 18.41 -4.29
N ALA A 118 -0.82 17.86 -3.30
CA ALA A 118 -0.47 17.98 -1.89
C ALA A 118 0.87 17.27 -1.58
N ALA A 119 1.12 16.10 -2.17
CA ALA A 119 2.39 15.38 -2.04
C ALA A 119 3.55 16.21 -2.59
N ALA A 120 3.42 16.77 -3.80
CA ALA A 120 4.41 17.67 -4.40
C ALA A 120 4.69 18.89 -3.51
N LYS A 121 3.64 19.55 -3.01
CA LYS A 121 3.77 20.69 -2.08
C LYS A 121 4.42 20.30 -0.75
N PHE A 122 4.20 19.08 -0.28
CA PHE A 122 4.82 18.52 0.91
C PHE A 122 6.27 18.08 0.67
N GLY A 123 6.70 17.95 -0.60
CA GLY A 123 8.04 17.51 -0.98
C GLY A 123 8.22 15.99 -0.96
N VAL A 124 7.13 15.23 -1.10
CA VAL A 124 7.12 13.76 -1.17
C VAL A 124 6.71 13.35 -2.59
N THR A 125 7.42 12.40 -3.17
CA THR A 125 7.23 11.99 -4.57
C THR A 125 6.52 10.65 -4.74
N GLN A 126 6.04 10.05 -3.65
CA GLN A 126 5.32 8.78 -3.65
C GLN A 126 3.98 8.91 -2.95
N VAL A 127 2.91 8.50 -3.63
CA VAL A 127 1.57 8.33 -3.06
C VAL A 127 1.17 6.88 -3.25
N ASN A 128 0.75 6.21 -2.18
CA ASN A 128 0.24 4.85 -2.22
C ASN A 128 -1.28 4.84 -2.09
N GLY A 129 -1.94 3.83 -2.64
CA GLY A 129 -3.38 3.72 -2.52
C GLY A 129 -4.00 2.56 -3.28
N PHE A 130 -5.32 2.53 -3.24
CA PHE A 130 -6.18 1.63 -3.98
C PHE A 130 -6.74 2.31 -5.23
N THR A 131 -7.28 1.51 -6.12
CA THR A 131 -7.96 1.99 -7.34
C THR A 131 -9.45 1.68 -7.33
N GLY A 132 -9.85 0.73 -6.50
CA GLY A 132 -11.13 0.05 -6.60
C GLY A 132 -11.23 -0.83 -7.86
N SER A 133 -12.35 -1.53 -8.00
CA SER A 133 -12.64 -2.38 -9.15
C SER A 133 -14.13 -2.51 -9.40
N SER A 134 -14.58 -2.16 -10.60
CA SER A 134 -15.96 -2.37 -11.02
C SER A 134 -16.28 -3.85 -11.30
N VAL A 135 -15.27 -4.71 -11.44
CA VAL A 135 -15.42 -6.13 -11.84
C VAL A 135 -15.00 -7.13 -10.76
N TRP A 136 -14.56 -6.68 -9.59
CA TRP A 136 -14.16 -7.57 -8.49
C TRP A 136 -15.22 -8.59 -8.11
N HIS A 137 -16.51 -8.23 -8.16
CA HIS A 137 -17.62 -9.14 -7.83
C HIS A 137 -17.73 -10.33 -8.81
N MET A 138 -17.04 -10.29 -9.94
CA MET A 138 -16.99 -11.35 -10.96
C MET A 138 -15.82 -12.33 -10.76
N ILE A 139 -15.12 -12.27 -9.63
CA ILE A 139 -13.96 -13.14 -9.34
C ILE A 139 -14.30 -14.63 -9.37
N TYR A 140 -15.54 -15.00 -9.03
CA TYR A 140 -16.02 -16.36 -9.13
C TYR A 140 -16.86 -16.53 -10.42
N SER A 141 -16.43 -17.48 -11.29
CA SER A 141 -16.93 -17.60 -12.68
C SER A 141 -18.33 -18.20 -12.79
N PHE A 142 -19.17 -18.05 -11.77
CA PHE A 142 -20.57 -18.52 -11.82
C PHE A 142 -21.49 -17.49 -11.10
N PRO A 143 -22.59 -17.02 -11.77
CA PRO A 143 -22.99 -17.29 -13.18
C PRO A 143 -21.84 -17.07 -14.15
N PRO A 144 -21.84 -17.71 -15.36
CA PRO A 144 -20.73 -17.59 -16.30
C PRO A 144 -20.37 -16.13 -16.57
N ASN A 145 -19.09 -15.81 -16.44
CA ASN A 145 -18.61 -14.45 -16.68
C ASN A 145 -18.84 -14.04 -18.15
N ASP A 146 -19.34 -12.83 -18.35
CA ASP A 146 -19.21 -12.13 -19.62
C ASP A 146 -17.82 -11.49 -19.70
N PHE A 147 -16.92 -12.10 -20.46
CA PHE A 147 -15.56 -11.58 -20.64
C PHE A 147 -15.54 -10.18 -21.26
N ALA A 148 -16.55 -9.83 -22.07
CA ALA A 148 -16.66 -8.47 -22.60
C ALA A 148 -16.96 -7.44 -21.48
N GLU A 149 -17.63 -7.84 -20.41
CA GLU A 149 -17.85 -6.98 -19.25
C GLU A 149 -16.56 -6.78 -18.44
N ILE A 150 -15.74 -7.82 -18.30
CA ILE A 150 -14.42 -7.69 -17.69
C ILE A 150 -13.55 -6.72 -18.50
N GLU A 151 -13.55 -6.81 -19.84
CA GLU A 151 -12.83 -5.86 -20.70
C GLU A 151 -13.36 -4.43 -20.54
N ARG A 152 -14.68 -4.25 -20.45
CA ARG A 152 -15.28 -2.93 -20.15
C ARG A 152 -14.83 -2.38 -18.81
N GLY A 153 -14.65 -3.22 -17.78
CA GLY A 153 -14.13 -2.82 -16.48
C GLY A 153 -12.70 -2.28 -16.56
N TYR A 154 -11.83 -2.92 -17.35
CA TYR A 154 -10.47 -2.39 -17.57
C TYR A 154 -10.47 -1.12 -18.44
N ALA A 155 -11.41 -0.97 -19.36
CA ALA A 155 -11.58 0.26 -20.11
C ALA A 155 -12.06 1.42 -19.23
N ASP A 156 -13.05 1.19 -18.37
CA ASP A 156 -13.53 2.17 -17.36
C ASP A 156 -12.39 2.56 -16.39
N PHE A 157 -11.61 1.59 -15.92
CA PHE A 157 -10.41 1.85 -15.13
C PHE A 157 -9.44 2.80 -15.86
N ALA A 158 -9.11 2.49 -17.12
CA ALA A 158 -8.20 3.31 -17.90
C ALA A 158 -8.77 4.72 -18.16
N GLU A 159 -10.06 4.85 -18.43
CA GLU A 159 -10.72 6.13 -18.64
C GLU A 159 -10.64 7.02 -17.39
N ARG A 160 -10.82 6.45 -16.19
CA ARG A 160 -10.78 7.19 -14.92
C ARG A 160 -9.36 7.49 -14.46
N TRP A 161 -8.44 6.53 -14.60
CA TRP A 161 -7.10 6.64 -14.06
C TRP A 161 -6.12 7.40 -14.96
N ASN A 162 -6.29 7.40 -16.29
CA ASN A 162 -5.39 8.16 -17.15
C ASN A 162 -5.36 9.67 -16.84
N PRO A 163 -6.51 10.37 -16.62
CA PRO A 163 -6.50 11.77 -16.20
C PRO A 163 -5.86 11.99 -14.81
N ILE A 164 -6.00 11.03 -13.91
CA ILE A 164 -5.35 11.07 -12.59
C ILE A 164 -3.83 10.97 -12.77
N ILE A 165 -3.36 10.00 -13.57
CA ILE A 165 -1.94 9.80 -13.85
C ILE A 165 -1.32 11.02 -14.55
N ASP A 166 -2.07 11.72 -15.41
CA ASP A 166 -1.63 12.99 -16.01
C ASP A 166 -1.25 14.02 -14.95
N VAL A 167 -2.04 14.13 -13.87
CA VAL A 167 -1.72 15.04 -12.75
C VAL A 167 -0.50 14.55 -11.98
N PHE A 168 -0.39 13.25 -11.71
CA PHE A 168 0.80 12.67 -11.06
C PHE A 168 2.08 12.96 -11.86
N ASP A 169 2.04 12.75 -13.18
CA ASP A 169 3.17 13.05 -14.08
C ASP A 169 3.52 14.54 -14.08
N GLN A 170 2.51 15.45 -14.09
CA GLN A 170 2.71 16.90 -14.03
C GLN A 170 3.35 17.36 -12.73
N GLU A 171 2.97 16.76 -11.62
CA GLU A 171 3.49 17.10 -10.29
C GLU A 171 4.83 16.39 -9.97
N GLY A 172 5.29 15.48 -10.84
CA GLY A 172 6.50 14.69 -10.61
C GLY A 172 6.36 13.70 -9.46
N VAL A 173 5.13 13.25 -9.18
CA VAL A 173 4.77 12.30 -8.13
C VAL A 173 4.39 10.97 -8.78
N LYS A 174 4.66 9.85 -8.12
CA LYS A 174 4.29 8.51 -8.56
C LYS A 174 3.16 7.96 -7.71
N PHE A 175 2.24 7.24 -8.36
CA PHE A 175 1.23 6.45 -7.69
C PHE A 175 1.68 5.00 -7.56
N GLY A 176 1.58 4.42 -6.38
CA GLY A 176 1.80 3.01 -6.10
C GLY A 176 0.48 2.32 -5.75
N LEU A 177 -0.06 1.52 -6.67
CA LEU A 177 -1.21 0.66 -6.39
C LEU A 177 -0.78 -0.46 -5.46
N GLU A 178 -1.46 -0.63 -4.34
CA GLU A 178 -1.33 -1.85 -3.56
C GLU A 178 -2.09 -2.99 -4.25
N VAL A 179 -1.33 -4.01 -4.68
CA VAL A 179 -1.90 -5.21 -5.32
C VAL A 179 -2.64 -6.03 -4.27
N HIS A 180 -3.97 -6.01 -4.34
CA HIS A 180 -4.85 -6.39 -3.24
C HIS A 180 -6.16 -7.01 -3.76
N PRO A 181 -6.69 -8.07 -3.13
CA PRO A 181 -8.08 -8.50 -3.37
C PRO A 181 -9.03 -7.32 -3.20
N THR A 182 -9.96 -7.13 -4.11
CA THR A 182 -10.88 -6.02 -4.34
C THR A 182 -10.41 -4.99 -5.37
N GLU A 183 -9.13 -4.97 -5.71
CA GLU A 183 -8.58 -4.06 -6.71
C GLU A 183 -8.65 -4.64 -8.13
N MET A 184 -8.32 -3.79 -9.15
CA MET A 184 -8.14 -4.28 -10.52
C MET A 184 -6.96 -5.26 -10.60
N ALA A 185 -5.91 -5.07 -9.80
CA ALA A 185 -4.75 -5.95 -9.70
C ALA A 185 -4.73 -6.66 -8.34
N TYR A 186 -4.77 -7.99 -8.36
CA TYR A 186 -4.72 -8.83 -7.15
C TYR A 186 -3.85 -10.09 -7.30
N ASP A 187 -3.34 -10.35 -8.50
CA ASP A 187 -2.41 -11.43 -8.84
C ASP A 187 -1.53 -11.05 -10.04
N PHE A 188 -0.70 -11.97 -10.52
CA PHE A 188 0.21 -11.72 -11.66
C PHE A 188 -0.53 -11.31 -12.94
N VAL A 189 -1.60 -12.03 -13.26
CA VAL A 189 -2.34 -11.83 -14.53
C VAL A 189 -3.05 -10.50 -14.52
N THR A 190 -3.73 -10.21 -13.42
CA THR A 190 -4.50 -8.97 -13.27
C THR A 190 -3.59 -7.75 -13.10
N THR A 191 -2.43 -7.89 -12.45
CA THR A 191 -1.42 -6.82 -12.35
C THR A 191 -0.90 -6.43 -13.74
N ARG A 192 -0.52 -7.42 -14.56
CA ARG A 192 -0.06 -7.16 -15.93
C ARG A 192 -1.15 -6.47 -16.74
N LYS A 193 -2.38 -7.00 -16.69
CA LYS A 193 -3.52 -6.43 -17.41
C LYS A 193 -3.86 -5.01 -16.97
N THR A 194 -3.74 -4.71 -15.67
CA THR A 194 -3.95 -3.36 -15.12
C THR A 194 -2.90 -2.38 -15.66
N LEU A 195 -1.64 -2.76 -15.67
CA LEU A 195 -0.57 -1.93 -16.24
C LEU A 195 -0.75 -1.72 -17.75
N ASP A 196 -1.11 -2.77 -18.48
CA ASP A 196 -1.36 -2.69 -19.92
C ASP A 196 -2.55 -1.77 -20.25
N ALA A 197 -3.62 -1.82 -19.46
CA ALA A 197 -4.82 -1.01 -19.67
C ALA A 197 -4.53 0.51 -19.65
N ILE A 198 -3.57 0.95 -18.84
CA ILE A 198 -3.11 2.36 -18.79
C ILE A 198 -1.91 2.63 -19.68
N GLY A 199 -1.56 1.73 -20.61
CA GLY A 199 -0.45 1.90 -21.52
C GLY A 199 0.93 1.84 -20.85
N ASN A 200 1.06 1.13 -19.75
CA ASN A 200 2.30 0.97 -18.99
C ASN A 200 2.96 2.30 -18.55
N ARG A 201 2.18 3.32 -18.26
CA ARG A 201 2.68 4.64 -17.85
C ARG A 201 3.52 4.56 -16.59
N HIS A 202 4.66 5.26 -16.57
CA HIS A 202 5.61 5.23 -15.45
C HIS A 202 5.17 6.07 -14.23
N GLY A 203 4.19 6.94 -14.35
CA GLY A 203 3.56 7.63 -13.22
C GLY A 203 2.76 6.70 -12.31
N PHE A 204 2.43 5.48 -12.79
CA PHE A 204 1.69 4.45 -12.07
C PHE A 204 2.54 3.19 -11.90
N GLY A 205 2.67 2.71 -10.69
CA GLY A 205 3.40 1.50 -10.33
C GLY A 205 2.74 0.77 -9.17
N ILE A 206 3.55 0.10 -8.38
CA ILE A 206 3.11 -0.84 -7.37
C ILE A 206 3.64 -0.41 -6.00
N ASN A 207 2.75 -0.36 -5.01
CA ASN A 207 3.07 -0.52 -3.61
C ASN A 207 2.98 -2.02 -3.32
N PHE A 208 4.12 -2.68 -3.14
CA PHE A 208 4.18 -4.12 -3.00
C PHE A 208 3.89 -4.54 -1.56
N ASP A 209 2.83 -5.32 -1.37
CA ASP A 209 2.49 -5.97 -0.11
C ASP A 209 2.46 -7.49 -0.28
N PRO A 210 3.44 -8.22 0.27
CA PRO A 210 3.51 -9.67 0.14
C PRO A 210 2.40 -10.42 0.87
N SER A 211 1.76 -9.81 1.88
CA SER A 211 0.73 -10.48 2.67
C SER A 211 -0.49 -10.86 1.83
N HIS A 212 -0.83 -10.01 0.85
CA HIS A 212 -1.93 -10.24 -0.08
C HIS A 212 -1.65 -11.33 -1.11
N LEU A 213 -0.40 -11.61 -1.38
CA LEU A 213 0.02 -12.74 -2.22
C LEU A 213 0.10 -14.03 -1.41
N ALA A 214 0.65 -13.97 -0.18
CA ALA A 214 0.92 -15.14 0.65
C ALA A 214 -0.34 -15.94 0.97
N HIS A 215 -1.46 -15.29 1.34
CA HIS A 215 -2.69 -16.01 1.62
C HIS A 215 -3.34 -16.63 0.37
N GLN A 216 -3.00 -16.12 -0.83
CA GLN A 216 -3.41 -16.67 -2.13
C GLN A 216 -2.46 -17.79 -2.62
N PHE A 217 -1.41 -18.15 -1.87
CA PHE A 217 -0.35 -19.08 -2.27
C PHE A 217 0.46 -18.62 -3.49
N LEU A 218 0.54 -17.31 -3.71
CA LEU A 218 1.37 -16.74 -4.77
C LEU A 218 2.80 -16.51 -4.28
N ASP A 219 3.75 -16.63 -5.21
CA ASP A 219 5.18 -16.48 -4.93
C ASP A 219 5.57 -15.01 -4.99
N SER A 220 5.93 -14.45 -3.84
CA SER A 220 6.35 -13.04 -3.70
C SER A 220 7.68 -12.74 -4.39
N GLU A 221 8.62 -13.69 -4.42
CA GLU A 221 9.92 -13.54 -5.07
C GLU A 221 9.73 -13.44 -6.58
N ALA A 222 8.98 -14.37 -7.18
CA ALA A 222 8.64 -14.35 -8.59
C ALA A 222 7.87 -13.06 -8.98
N PHE A 223 6.99 -12.56 -8.11
CA PHE A 223 6.28 -11.31 -8.35
C PHE A 223 7.25 -10.12 -8.43
N ILE A 224 8.20 -10.03 -7.50
CA ILE A 224 9.23 -8.98 -7.51
C ILE A 224 10.12 -9.09 -8.75
N GLU A 225 10.49 -10.30 -9.16
CA GLU A 225 11.31 -10.51 -10.36
C GLU A 225 10.58 -10.08 -11.64
N GLU A 226 9.26 -10.28 -11.72
CA GLU A 226 8.47 -9.87 -12.88
C GLU A 226 8.17 -8.35 -12.90
N PHE A 227 7.82 -7.78 -11.75
CA PHE A 227 7.32 -6.40 -11.66
C PHE A 227 8.29 -5.43 -10.99
N GLY A 228 9.52 -5.81 -10.69
CA GLY A 228 10.46 -5.05 -9.86
C GLY A 228 10.70 -3.62 -10.33
N GLU A 229 10.76 -3.36 -11.64
CA GLU A 229 10.91 -2.01 -12.20
C GLU A 229 9.70 -1.10 -11.92
N ARG A 230 8.57 -1.69 -11.51
CA ARG A 230 7.32 -0.99 -11.21
C ARG A 230 7.05 -0.92 -9.70
N ILE A 231 7.86 -1.55 -8.87
CA ILE A 231 7.73 -1.46 -7.40
C ILE A 231 8.35 -0.14 -6.95
N TYR A 232 7.49 0.80 -6.57
CA TYR A 232 7.89 2.14 -6.12
C TYR A 232 7.89 2.27 -4.60
N HIS A 233 7.13 1.43 -3.94
CA HIS A 233 7.02 1.37 -2.49
C HIS A 233 6.78 -0.08 -2.03
N MET A 234 7.01 -0.34 -0.74
CA MET A 234 6.74 -1.65 -0.17
C MET A 234 6.10 -1.52 1.20
N HIS A 235 5.00 -2.22 1.40
CA HIS A 235 4.45 -2.51 2.72
C HIS A 235 5.03 -3.81 3.28
N VAL A 236 5.53 -3.75 4.50
CA VAL A 236 5.94 -4.92 5.28
C VAL A 236 4.76 -5.30 6.16
N LYS A 237 3.93 -6.18 5.64
CA LYS A 237 2.74 -6.73 6.27
C LYS A 237 2.76 -8.25 6.12
N ASP A 238 2.27 -8.97 7.08
CA ASP A 238 2.31 -10.43 7.08
C ASP A 238 0.91 -11.03 7.20
N SER A 239 0.73 -12.20 6.68
CA SER A 239 -0.51 -12.96 6.80
C SER A 239 -0.21 -14.43 7.12
N LYS A 240 -1.11 -15.06 7.85
CA LYS A 240 -0.97 -16.46 8.24
C LYS A 240 -2.21 -17.24 7.87
N ARG A 241 -2.00 -18.42 7.28
CA ARG A 241 -3.06 -19.37 6.97
C ARG A 241 -3.31 -20.29 8.15
N PHE A 242 -4.58 -20.43 8.49
CA PHE A 242 -5.07 -21.28 9.58
C PHE A 242 -5.95 -22.41 9.04
N LEU A 243 -5.62 -22.93 7.85
CA LEU A 243 -6.39 -23.99 7.19
C LEU A 243 -6.27 -25.29 7.96
N ASN A 244 -7.42 -25.90 8.26
CA ASN A 244 -7.49 -27.15 9.05
C ASN A 244 -8.58 -28.11 8.53
N GLY A 245 -8.98 -27.97 7.26
CA GLY A 245 -10.03 -28.75 6.64
C GLY A 245 -11.46 -28.27 6.95
N ARG A 246 -11.62 -27.23 7.80
CA ARG A 246 -12.91 -26.64 8.15
C ARG A 246 -12.99 -25.13 7.87
N ARG A 247 -11.87 -24.45 7.82
CA ARG A 247 -11.76 -23.02 7.58
C ARG A 247 -11.46 -22.78 6.11
N SER A 248 -12.21 -21.88 5.49
CA SER A 248 -12.06 -21.56 4.07
C SER A 248 -11.08 -20.42 3.84
N ILE A 249 -10.27 -20.53 2.78
CA ILE A 249 -9.42 -19.44 2.30
C ILE A 249 -10.24 -18.25 1.79
N LEU A 250 -11.51 -18.45 1.44
CA LEU A 250 -12.42 -17.39 0.99
C LEU A 250 -12.96 -16.51 2.13
N GLY A 251 -12.64 -16.82 3.39
CA GLY A 251 -12.96 -16.00 4.55
C GLY A 251 -14.40 -16.08 5.08
N SER A 252 -15.32 -16.76 4.38
CA SER A 252 -16.70 -17.09 4.83
C SER A 252 -17.54 -15.89 5.30
N HIS A 253 -17.34 -14.68 4.76
CA HIS A 253 -17.96 -13.43 5.20
C HIS A 253 -17.75 -13.12 6.69
N ILE A 254 -16.63 -13.58 7.26
CA ILE A 254 -16.25 -13.36 8.65
C ILE A 254 -15.17 -12.28 8.71
N GLY A 255 -15.30 -11.34 9.65
CA GLY A 255 -14.33 -10.25 9.84
C GLY A 255 -12.93 -10.74 10.28
N PHE A 256 -11.94 -9.91 10.10
CA PHE A 256 -10.58 -10.14 10.61
C PHE A 256 -10.59 -10.27 12.13
N GLY A 257 -9.69 -11.08 12.69
CA GLY A 257 -9.63 -11.37 14.13
C GLY A 257 -10.52 -12.52 14.58
N ASP A 258 -11.41 -13.05 13.73
CA ASP A 258 -12.27 -14.19 14.09
C ASP A 258 -11.53 -15.51 13.83
N ALA A 259 -11.39 -16.30 14.88
CA ALA A 259 -10.70 -17.60 14.85
C ALA A 259 -11.28 -18.64 13.86
N ARG A 260 -12.43 -18.37 13.26
CA ARG A 260 -13.06 -19.24 12.22
C ARG A 260 -12.55 -18.92 10.81
N ARG A 261 -11.84 -17.79 10.59
CA ARG A 261 -11.25 -17.47 9.28
C ARG A 261 -10.18 -18.49 8.91
N GLY A 262 -9.98 -18.71 7.62
CA GLY A 262 -8.95 -19.59 7.09
C GLY A 262 -7.56 -18.93 6.98
N TRP A 263 -7.52 -17.60 7.11
CA TRP A 263 -6.31 -16.80 7.16
C TRP A 263 -6.59 -15.46 7.84
N ASP A 264 -5.56 -14.82 8.35
CA ASP A 264 -5.67 -13.48 8.94
C ASP A 264 -4.34 -12.74 8.82
N PHE A 265 -4.36 -11.43 9.05
CA PHE A 265 -3.12 -10.67 9.21
C PHE A 265 -2.50 -10.95 10.58
N VAL A 266 -1.18 -10.96 10.59
CA VAL A 266 -0.38 -11.11 11.80
C VAL A 266 0.83 -10.17 11.72
N SER A 267 1.42 -9.87 12.85
CA SER A 267 2.63 -9.04 12.91
C SER A 267 3.73 -9.59 12.01
N PRO A 268 4.48 -8.76 11.27
CA PRO A 268 5.57 -9.18 10.40
C PRO A 268 6.56 -10.12 11.10
N GLY A 269 6.81 -11.27 10.48
CA GLY A 269 7.66 -12.34 11.01
C GLY A 269 6.93 -13.41 11.81
N HIS A 270 5.61 -13.30 11.97
CA HIS A 270 4.77 -14.31 12.63
C HIS A 270 3.86 -15.08 11.65
N GLY A 271 3.88 -14.70 10.38
CA GLY A 271 3.04 -15.26 9.32
C GLY A 271 3.74 -16.24 8.40
N ASP A 272 3.25 -16.28 7.17
CA ASP A 272 3.70 -17.20 6.12
C ASP A 272 4.55 -16.49 5.05
N VAL A 273 4.81 -15.18 5.16
CA VAL A 273 5.66 -14.44 4.22
C VAL A 273 7.13 -14.77 4.49
N ASP A 274 7.84 -15.25 3.46
CA ASP A 274 9.30 -15.39 3.51
C ASP A 274 9.98 -14.05 3.23
N PHE A 275 10.09 -13.20 4.26
CA PHE A 275 10.69 -11.87 4.12
C PHE A 275 12.18 -11.91 3.76
N GLU A 276 12.92 -12.96 4.10
CA GLU A 276 14.31 -13.04 3.67
C GLU A 276 14.39 -13.16 2.14
N SER A 277 13.62 -14.05 1.53
CA SER A 277 13.52 -14.18 0.07
C SER A 277 13.02 -12.89 -0.58
N VAL A 278 11.99 -12.24 0.00
CA VAL A 278 11.45 -10.97 -0.46
C VAL A 278 12.52 -9.88 -0.47
N PHE A 279 13.25 -9.67 0.63
CA PHE A 279 14.27 -8.63 0.70
C PHE A 279 15.47 -8.90 -0.21
N ARG A 280 15.83 -10.16 -0.40
CA ARG A 280 16.85 -10.57 -1.39
C ARG A 280 16.39 -10.28 -2.82
N ALA A 281 15.13 -10.55 -3.15
CA ALA A 281 14.54 -10.24 -4.46
C ALA A 281 14.52 -8.73 -4.71
N LEU A 282 14.05 -7.93 -3.74
CA LEU A 282 14.09 -6.46 -3.83
C LEU A 282 15.52 -5.92 -4.05
N THR A 283 16.51 -6.56 -3.44
CA THR A 283 17.92 -6.20 -3.65
C THR A 283 18.36 -6.52 -5.09
N ARG A 284 17.96 -7.67 -5.65
CA ARG A 284 18.29 -8.05 -7.03
C ARG A 284 17.70 -7.09 -8.07
N VAL A 285 16.47 -6.63 -7.86
CA VAL A 285 15.84 -5.66 -8.76
C VAL A 285 16.23 -4.20 -8.48
N GLY A 286 17.11 -3.95 -7.50
CA GLY A 286 17.65 -2.63 -7.21
C GLY A 286 16.72 -1.70 -6.43
N TYR A 287 15.71 -2.22 -5.73
CA TYR A 287 14.83 -1.40 -4.89
C TYR A 287 15.60 -0.78 -3.72
N GLN A 288 15.53 0.55 -3.59
CA GLN A 288 16.20 1.34 -2.55
C GLN A 288 15.22 2.14 -1.67
N GLY A 289 13.93 2.02 -1.94
CA GLY A 289 12.88 2.69 -1.16
C GLY A 289 12.77 2.20 0.27
N PRO A 290 11.91 2.84 1.09
CA PRO A 290 11.69 2.41 2.47
C PRO A 290 10.99 1.06 2.55
N LEU A 291 11.19 0.37 3.66
CA LEU A 291 10.39 -0.77 4.09
C LEU A 291 9.35 -0.24 5.09
N SER A 292 8.13 -0.04 4.64
CA SER A 292 7.06 0.58 5.43
C SER A 292 6.27 -0.49 6.16
N ILE A 293 6.39 -0.58 7.47
CA ILE A 293 5.64 -1.55 8.27
C ILE A 293 4.19 -1.11 8.30
N GLU A 294 3.32 -1.87 7.67
CA GLU A 294 1.88 -1.82 7.85
C GLU A 294 1.47 -2.88 8.87
N TRP A 295 1.34 -2.45 10.13
CA TRP A 295 1.14 -3.37 11.23
C TRP A 295 -0.34 -3.69 11.45
N GLU A 296 -0.71 -4.94 11.26
CA GLU A 296 -2.05 -5.47 11.55
C GLU A 296 -1.93 -6.83 12.23
N ASP A 297 -2.43 -6.95 13.45
CA ASP A 297 -2.57 -8.20 14.18
C ASP A 297 -3.62 -8.04 15.28
N SER A 298 -4.76 -8.71 15.15
CA SER A 298 -5.84 -8.63 16.13
C SER A 298 -5.54 -9.43 17.41
N GLY A 299 -4.53 -10.27 17.41
CA GLY A 299 -4.13 -11.13 18.54
C GLY A 299 -2.96 -10.59 19.36
N MET A 300 -2.40 -9.41 18.99
CA MET A 300 -1.18 -8.85 19.59
C MET A 300 -1.38 -7.40 20.00
N ASP A 301 -0.73 -6.96 21.11
CA ASP A 301 -0.65 -5.54 21.44
C ASP A 301 0.09 -4.77 20.35
N ARG A 302 -0.53 -3.70 19.83
CA ARG A 302 -0.02 -3.01 18.65
C ARG A 302 1.32 -2.29 18.89
N GLU A 303 1.55 -1.74 20.09
CA GLU A 303 2.80 -1.05 20.38
C GLU A 303 3.95 -2.03 20.59
N TRP A 304 3.65 -3.18 21.20
CA TRP A 304 4.62 -4.26 21.29
C TRP A 304 4.93 -4.82 19.90
N GLY A 305 3.89 -5.12 19.12
CA GLY A 305 4.02 -5.71 17.79
C GLY A 305 4.75 -4.80 16.79
N ALA A 306 4.50 -3.48 16.82
CA ALA A 306 5.22 -2.54 15.96
C ALA A 306 6.74 -2.53 16.25
N ARG A 307 7.13 -2.62 17.53
CA ARG A 307 8.55 -2.72 17.93
C ARG A 307 9.17 -4.06 17.55
N ASP A 308 8.42 -5.14 17.71
CA ASP A 308 8.87 -6.47 17.33
C ASP A 308 9.05 -6.58 15.82
N ALA A 309 8.08 -6.08 15.03
CA ALA A 309 8.18 -6.00 13.58
C ALA A 309 9.39 -5.17 13.12
N LEU A 310 9.66 -4.01 13.75
CA LEU A 310 10.86 -3.23 13.46
C LEU A 310 12.14 -4.03 13.71
N ALA A 311 12.24 -4.71 14.85
CA ALA A 311 13.40 -5.53 15.18
C ALA A 311 13.57 -6.70 14.19
N PHE A 312 12.44 -7.31 13.77
CA PHE A 312 12.42 -8.35 12.73
C PHE A 312 12.95 -7.82 11.41
N VAL A 313 12.42 -6.71 10.89
CA VAL A 313 12.85 -6.13 9.61
C VAL A 313 14.34 -5.78 9.65
N ARG A 314 14.81 -5.11 10.69
CA ARG A 314 16.23 -4.70 10.79
C ARG A 314 17.21 -5.87 10.81
N ARG A 315 16.84 -7.03 11.36
CA ARG A 315 17.73 -8.21 11.33
C ARG A 315 17.63 -8.98 10.01
N THR A 316 16.55 -8.80 9.23
CA THR A 316 16.28 -9.56 8.01
C THR A 316 16.69 -8.78 6.75
N ASP A 317 16.63 -7.45 6.75
CA ASP A 317 17.10 -6.58 5.65
C ASP A 317 18.60 -6.30 5.77
N PHE A 318 19.41 -7.28 5.41
CA PHE A 318 20.87 -7.16 5.40
C PHE A 318 21.40 -6.75 4.02
N ALA A 319 22.49 -6.00 4.01
CA ALA A 319 23.18 -5.64 2.79
C ALA A 319 23.89 -6.86 2.19
N PRO A 320 23.93 -6.97 0.84
CA PRO A 320 24.74 -8.00 0.20
C PRO A 320 26.23 -7.80 0.53
N SER A 321 27.01 -8.89 0.43
CA SER A 321 28.47 -8.79 0.60
C SER A 321 29.07 -7.85 -0.44
N SER A 322 29.93 -6.96 0.01
CA SER A 322 30.73 -6.09 -0.87
C SER A 322 32.03 -6.76 -1.38
N VAL A 323 32.30 -7.96 -0.90
CA VAL A 323 33.51 -8.73 -1.26
C VAL A 323 33.07 -10.08 -1.83
N ALA A 324 33.58 -10.41 -3.01
CA ALA A 324 33.40 -11.75 -3.57
C ALA A 324 34.03 -12.79 -2.65
N PHE A 325 33.34 -13.91 -2.46
CA PHE A 325 33.78 -14.94 -1.53
C PHE A 325 35.16 -15.54 -1.91
N ASP A 326 35.48 -15.48 -3.21
CA ASP A 326 36.73 -15.97 -3.81
C ASP A 326 37.74 -14.84 -4.13
N ALA A 327 37.50 -13.62 -3.63
CA ALA A 327 38.37 -12.46 -3.90
C ALA A 327 39.85 -12.73 -3.59
N ALA A 328 40.14 -13.55 -2.59
CA ALA A 328 41.50 -13.92 -2.24
C ALA A 328 42.23 -14.77 -3.33
N PHE A 329 41.48 -15.35 -4.27
CA PHE A 329 41.99 -16.16 -5.36
C PHE A 329 42.00 -15.45 -6.71
N GLN A 330 41.36 -14.27 -6.80
CA GLN A 330 41.40 -13.44 -7.99
C GLN A 330 42.72 -12.68 -7.98
N LYS A 331 43.69 -13.17 -8.79
CA LYS A 331 44.95 -12.44 -9.05
C LYS A 331 44.64 -11.38 -10.07
N GLU A 332 45.06 -10.13 -9.79
CA GLU A 332 45.09 -9.03 -10.77
C GLU A 332 45.90 -9.41 -12.01
#